data_44589bd715f1535fa5236706fcc45a78
#
_entry.id   44589bd715f1535fa5236706fcc45a78
#
_cell.length_a   1.000
_cell.length_b   1.000
_cell.length_c   1.000
_cell.angle_alpha   90.00
_cell.angle_beta   90.00
_cell.angle_gamma   90.00
#
_symmetry.space_group_name_H-M   'P 1'
#
loop_
_entity.id
_entity.type
_entity.pdbx_description
1 polymer ?
#
loop_
_entity_poly.entity_id
_entity_poly.type
_entity_poly.pdbx_seq_one_letter_code
_entity_poly.pdbx_strand_id
1 'polypeptide(L)'
;MNSTEQAASWARLLETFSQQATPLPSQWAALFSPLRSGSSDALLVVGQLGQTLDGRIATVTGHSKYINGPAGLAHLHRLRAVVDAVVVGVGTAVADNPQLTVRLVAGRHPARVVIDPQSRLQRDALVWADDGIRRIVVVADHVKANTPPGVEVLSIPSNNGKLDPVNILKALAGVGLKRILIEGGADTVSRFMHAGCLDRLHVIVAPIIMGSGRPGFVLPAIQQMDQAVRIKMQVHPLEDEVVFDCDLSQQRLKLV
;
A
#
# COMPACT_ATOMS: atom_id res chain seq x y z
N MET A 1 27.48 -3.28 0.20
CA MET A 1 27.30 -2.50 1.44
C MET A 1 26.88 -3.47 2.52
N ASN A 2 27.46 -3.41 3.70
CA ASN A 2 27.08 -4.33 4.77
C ASN A 2 25.74 -3.92 5.41
N SER A 3 25.11 -4.81 6.14
CA SER A 3 23.80 -4.58 6.76
C SER A 3 23.78 -3.40 7.75
N THR A 4 24.90 -3.15 8.43
CA THR A 4 25.05 -2.04 9.39
C THR A 4 25.08 -0.69 8.69
N GLU A 5 25.80 -0.56 7.59
CA GLU A 5 25.82 0.66 6.78
C GLU A 5 24.46 0.98 6.17
N GLN A 6 23.75 -0.04 5.73
CA GLN A 6 22.38 0.11 5.21
C GLN A 6 21.41 0.59 6.29
N ALA A 7 21.51 0.03 7.51
CA ALA A 7 20.68 0.45 8.65
C ALA A 7 20.97 1.90 9.07
N ALA A 8 22.25 2.30 9.16
CA ALA A 8 22.65 3.67 9.51
C ALA A 8 22.16 4.68 8.45
N SER A 9 22.30 4.35 7.18
CA SER A 9 21.82 5.19 6.09
C SER A 9 20.27 5.29 6.07
N TRP A 10 19.57 4.21 6.43
CA TRP A 10 18.11 4.23 6.57
C TRP A 10 17.68 5.13 7.75
N ALA A 11 18.35 5.05 8.90
CA ALA A 11 18.08 5.92 10.04
C ALA A 11 18.23 7.40 9.66
N ARG A 12 19.30 7.75 8.93
CA ARG A 12 19.52 9.11 8.43
C ARG A 12 18.42 9.56 7.45
N LEU A 13 17.89 8.64 6.62
CA LEU A 13 16.75 8.96 5.77
C LEU A 13 15.54 9.36 6.61
N LEU A 14 15.20 8.60 7.66
CA LEU A 14 14.05 8.89 8.51
C LEU A 14 14.15 10.26 9.19
N GLU A 15 15.33 10.66 9.66
CA GLU A 15 15.59 11.97 10.26
C GLU A 15 15.34 13.12 9.27
N THR A 16 15.68 12.91 8.00
CA THR A 16 15.61 13.96 6.97
C THR A 16 14.35 13.88 6.10
N PHE A 17 13.55 12.82 6.22
CA PHE A 17 12.43 12.56 5.31
C PHE A 17 11.40 13.68 5.23
N SER A 18 11.07 14.30 6.36
CA SER A 18 10.12 15.44 6.43
C SER A 18 10.73 16.78 5.99
N GLN A 19 12.05 16.87 5.90
CA GLN A 19 12.79 18.10 5.56
C GLN A 19 12.96 18.18 4.04
N GLN A 20 11.98 18.68 3.31
CA GLN A 20 11.95 18.66 1.83
C GLN A 20 13.21 19.24 1.16
N ALA A 21 13.82 20.27 1.75
CA ALA A 21 15.04 20.90 1.23
C ALA A 21 16.32 20.07 1.46
N THR A 22 16.29 19.08 2.37
CA THR A 22 17.46 18.26 2.69
C THR A 22 17.50 17.04 1.76
N PRO A 23 18.60 16.82 1.00
CA PRO A 23 18.72 15.63 0.16
C PRO A 23 18.68 14.34 0.99
N LEU A 24 18.02 13.33 0.47
CA LEU A 24 18.06 11.98 1.06
C LEU A 24 19.41 11.32 0.75
N PRO A 25 19.86 10.35 1.58
CA PRO A 25 21.04 9.55 1.25
C PRO A 25 20.93 8.94 -0.14
N SER A 26 22.00 9.00 -0.94
CA SER A 26 21.98 8.69 -2.38
C SER A 26 21.40 7.32 -2.71
N GLN A 27 21.66 6.31 -1.90
CA GLN A 27 21.13 4.96 -2.08
C GLN A 27 19.61 4.85 -1.95
N TRP A 28 18.95 5.81 -1.26
CA TRP A 28 17.51 5.83 -1.07
C TRP A 28 16.82 6.91 -1.90
N ALA A 29 17.58 7.88 -2.39
CA ALA A 29 17.04 9.07 -3.01
C ALA A 29 16.14 8.75 -4.21
N ALA A 30 16.53 7.83 -5.08
CA ALA A 30 15.76 7.48 -6.25
C ALA A 30 14.37 6.91 -5.90
N LEU A 31 14.29 6.00 -4.90
CA LEU A 31 13.04 5.35 -4.51
C LEU A 31 12.17 6.20 -3.56
N PHE A 32 12.78 7.00 -2.68
CA PHE A 32 12.07 7.65 -1.58
C PHE A 32 11.89 9.16 -1.74
N SER A 33 12.68 9.86 -2.59
CA SER A 33 12.43 11.29 -2.85
C SER A 33 11.04 11.54 -3.45
N PRO A 34 10.55 10.74 -4.41
CA PRO A 34 9.20 10.91 -4.93
C PRO A 34 8.08 10.71 -3.91
N LEU A 35 8.39 10.06 -2.76
CA LEU A 35 7.42 9.77 -1.70
C LEU A 35 7.33 10.89 -0.63
N ARG A 36 8.00 12.01 -0.82
CA ARG A 36 8.02 13.12 0.16
C ARG A 36 6.82 14.04 0.03
N SER A 37 6.24 14.13 -1.16
CA SER A 37 5.10 15.01 -1.45
C SER A 37 4.18 14.38 -2.50
N GLY A 38 2.89 14.65 -2.39
CA GLY A 38 1.92 14.26 -3.40
C GLY A 38 1.99 15.13 -4.66
N SER A 39 1.37 14.66 -5.74
CA SER A 39 1.45 15.29 -7.06
C SER A 39 0.48 16.45 -7.26
N SER A 40 -0.68 16.49 -6.58
CA SER A 40 -1.75 17.43 -6.93
C SER A 40 -2.52 18.09 -5.79
N ASP A 41 -2.66 17.47 -4.63
CA ASP A 41 -3.60 17.86 -3.58
C ASP A 41 -3.05 17.72 -2.14
N ALA A 42 -1.74 17.81 -1.98
CA ALA A 42 -1.01 17.56 -0.73
C ALA A 42 -1.20 16.13 -0.16
N LEU A 43 -1.91 15.25 -0.86
CA LEU A 43 -1.96 13.82 -0.56
C LEU A 43 -0.88 13.11 -1.36
N LEU A 44 -0.25 12.13 -0.73
CA LEU A 44 0.57 11.14 -1.40
C LEU A 44 -0.06 9.77 -1.22
N VAL A 45 -0.37 9.10 -2.32
CA VAL A 45 -0.94 7.75 -2.29
C VAL A 45 -0.04 6.80 -3.07
N VAL A 46 0.55 5.87 -2.35
CA VAL A 46 1.48 4.88 -2.90
C VAL A 46 0.82 3.51 -2.87
N GLY A 47 0.72 2.83 -4.01
CA GLY A 47 0.36 1.41 -4.06
C GLY A 47 1.60 0.53 -3.88
N GLN A 48 1.45 -0.60 -3.23
CA GLN A 48 2.49 -1.63 -3.18
C GLN A 48 1.89 -3.01 -3.46
N LEU A 49 2.57 -3.77 -4.31
CA LEU A 49 2.22 -5.14 -4.68
C LEU A 49 3.49 -5.98 -4.81
N GLY A 50 3.50 -7.16 -4.22
CA GLY A 50 4.52 -8.19 -4.46
C GLY A 50 3.96 -9.28 -5.36
N GLN A 51 4.70 -9.67 -6.40
CA GLN A 51 4.28 -10.70 -7.35
C GLN A 51 5.44 -11.55 -7.85
N THR A 52 5.11 -12.67 -8.46
CA THR A 52 6.04 -13.50 -9.21
C THR A 52 6.39 -12.86 -10.57
N LEU A 53 7.43 -13.39 -11.24
CA LEU A 53 7.84 -12.92 -12.57
C LEU A 53 6.70 -13.03 -13.60
N ASP A 54 5.86 -14.05 -13.49
CA ASP A 54 4.68 -14.27 -14.33
C ASP A 54 3.40 -13.59 -13.81
N GLY A 55 3.54 -12.62 -12.87
CA GLY A 55 2.46 -11.73 -12.44
C GLY A 55 1.44 -12.35 -11.48
N ARG A 56 1.83 -13.31 -10.63
CA ARG A 56 0.94 -13.94 -9.64
C ARG A 56 1.24 -13.45 -8.23
N ILE A 57 0.19 -13.25 -7.45
CA ILE A 57 0.29 -12.82 -6.04
C ILE A 57 -0.09 -13.92 -5.05
N ALA A 58 -0.65 -15.00 -5.50
CA ALA A 58 -1.00 -16.18 -4.70
C ALA A 58 -1.26 -17.37 -5.62
N THR A 59 -1.17 -18.57 -5.07
CA THR A 59 -1.66 -19.77 -5.72
C THR A 59 -3.18 -19.73 -5.95
N VAL A 60 -3.74 -20.67 -6.70
CA VAL A 60 -5.19 -20.80 -6.89
C VAL A 60 -5.92 -20.94 -5.55
N THR A 61 -5.33 -21.66 -4.58
CA THR A 61 -5.86 -21.83 -3.23
C THR A 61 -5.70 -20.61 -2.33
N GLY A 62 -4.96 -19.58 -2.77
CA GLY A 62 -4.76 -18.34 -2.03
C GLY A 62 -3.49 -18.28 -1.18
N HIS A 63 -2.59 -19.28 -1.27
CA HIS A 63 -1.33 -19.22 -0.54
C HIS A 63 -0.40 -18.19 -1.20
N SER A 64 0.01 -17.17 -0.43
CA SER A 64 0.82 -16.03 -0.89
C SER A 64 2.16 -15.89 -0.15
N LYS A 65 2.34 -16.62 0.96
CA LYS A 65 3.56 -16.55 1.75
C LYS A 65 4.79 -16.96 0.92
N TYR A 66 5.90 -16.23 1.14
CA TYR A 66 7.20 -16.50 0.52
C TYR A 66 7.31 -16.16 -0.98
N ILE A 67 6.38 -15.37 -1.54
CA ILE A 67 6.58 -14.83 -2.89
C ILE A 67 7.75 -13.85 -2.86
N ASN A 68 7.70 -12.84 -2.00
CA ASN A 68 8.82 -11.92 -1.83
C ASN A 68 9.78 -12.40 -0.75
N GLY A 69 11.05 -12.20 -1.02
CA GLY A 69 12.15 -12.50 -0.12
C GLY A 69 12.37 -11.42 0.95
N PRO A 70 13.42 -11.56 1.78
CA PRO A 70 13.72 -10.63 2.86
C PRO A 70 13.89 -9.18 2.40
N ALA A 71 14.49 -8.96 1.23
CA ALA A 71 14.75 -7.62 0.70
C ALA A 71 13.44 -6.91 0.29
N GLY A 72 12.54 -7.60 -0.39
CA GLY A 72 11.21 -7.09 -0.73
C GLY A 72 10.36 -6.81 0.49
N LEU A 73 10.38 -7.70 1.50
CA LEU A 73 9.70 -7.49 2.76
C LEU A 73 10.28 -6.29 3.53
N ALA A 74 11.60 -6.12 3.54
CA ALA A 74 12.24 -4.96 4.15
C ALA A 74 11.83 -3.66 3.43
N HIS A 75 11.73 -3.68 2.09
CA HIS A 75 11.24 -2.55 1.32
C HIS A 75 9.79 -2.18 1.69
N LEU A 76 8.89 -3.16 1.80
CA LEU A 76 7.54 -2.94 2.28
C LEU A 76 7.51 -2.27 3.65
N HIS A 77 8.33 -2.75 4.59
CA HIS A 77 8.44 -2.14 5.92
C HIS A 77 9.03 -0.72 5.90
N ARG A 78 9.92 -0.41 4.94
CA ARG A 78 10.42 0.95 4.71
C ARG A 78 9.30 1.88 4.21
N LEU A 79 8.45 1.42 3.31
CA LEU A 79 7.28 2.18 2.88
C LEU A 79 6.35 2.48 4.05
N ARG A 80 6.05 1.48 4.88
CA ARG A 80 5.24 1.68 6.11
C ARG A 80 5.83 2.71 7.05
N ALA A 81 7.16 2.76 7.17
CA ALA A 81 7.85 3.66 8.10
C ALA A 81 7.77 5.15 7.68
N VAL A 82 7.49 5.45 6.42
CA VAL A 82 7.47 6.82 5.88
C VAL A 82 6.06 7.35 5.55
N VAL A 83 5.02 6.56 5.81
CA VAL A 83 3.61 6.97 5.56
C VAL A 83 2.85 7.23 6.86
N ASP A 84 1.72 7.91 6.76
CA ASP A 84 0.84 8.19 7.89
C ASP A 84 -0.11 7.02 8.15
N ALA A 85 -0.52 6.31 7.09
CA ALA A 85 -1.43 5.18 7.17
C ALA A 85 -1.07 4.08 6.16
N VAL A 86 -1.29 2.82 6.59
CA VAL A 86 -1.33 1.65 5.73
C VAL A 86 -2.76 1.14 5.59
N VAL A 87 -3.19 0.93 4.37
CA VAL A 87 -4.57 0.57 4.02
C VAL A 87 -4.59 -0.79 3.34
N VAL A 88 -5.43 -1.69 3.83
CA VAL A 88 -5.71 -2.99 3.20
C VAL A 88 -7.20 -3.19 3.00
N GLY A 89 -7.58 -3.97 2.01
CA GLY A 89 -8.95 -4.47 1.88
C GLY A 89 -9.24 -5.61 2.86
N VAL A 90 -10.49 -5.74 3.28
CA VAL A 90 -10.91 -6.81 4.20
C VAL A 90 -10.59 -8.22 3.69
N GLY A 91 -10.56 -8.43 2.36
CA GLY A 91 -10.15 -9.71 1.78
C GLY A 91 -8.73 -10.12 2.19
N THR A 92 -7.78 -9.19 2.13
CA THR A 92 -6.40 -9.38 2.59
C THR A 92 -6.35 -9.52 4.12
N ALA A 93 -7.10 -8.68 4.85
CA ALA A 93 -7.13 -8.75 6.31
C ALA A 93 -7.63 -10.11 6.83
N VAL A 94 -8.63 -10.70 6.17
CA VAL A 94 -9.14 -12.04 6.51
C VAL A 94 -8.18 -13.15 6.11
N ALA A 95 -7.60 -13.06 4.89
CA ALA A 95 -6.75 -14.14 4.36
C ALA A 95 -5.40 -14.23 5.08
N ASP A 96 -4.77 -13.10 5.35
CA ASP A 96 -3.38 -13.04 5.82
C ASP A 96 -3.27 -12.70 7.32
N ASN A 97 -4.37 -12.24 7.95
CA ASN A 97 -4.42 -11.73 9.34
C ASN A 97 -3.19 -10.86 9.69
N PRO A 98 -2.94 -9.78 8.96
CA PRO A 98 -1.68 -9.03 9.05
C PRO A 98 -1.67 -8.10 10.26
N GLN A 99 -0.48 -7.84 10.81
CA GLN A 99 -0.30 -6.82 11.86
C GLN A 99 -0.18 -5.40 11.31
N LEU A 100 0.25 -5.23 10.08
CA LEU A 100 0.51 -3.94 9.40
C LEU A 100 1.48 -3.01 10.14
N THR A 101 2.42 -3.58 10.88
CA THR A 101 3.43 -2.87 11.67
C THR A 101 4.78 -2.80 10.96
N VAL A 102 5.66 -1.90 11.41
CA VAL A 102 7.08 -1.84 11.01
C VAL A 102 7.87 -2.75 11.94
N ARG A 103 8.53 -3.80 11.44
CA ARG A 103 9.27 -4.78 12.24
C ARG A 103 10.66 -5.12 11.71
N LEU A 104 10.86 -5.00 10.39
CA LEU A 104 12.11 -5.43 9.73
C LEU A 104 13.11 -4.28 9.55
N VAL A 105 12.70 -3.05 9.82
CA VAL A 105 13.54 -1.86 9.72
C VAL A 105 13.20 -0.90 10.88
N ALA A 106 14.07 0.06 11.16
CA ALA A 106 13.74 1.16 12.06
C ALA A 106 12.63 2.03 11.46
N GLY A 107 11.78 2.60 12.31
CA GLY A 107 10.73 3.53 11.90
C GLY A 107 9.49 3.47 12.78
N ARG A 108 8.63 4.48 12.66
CA ARG A 108 7.35 4.54 13.36
C ARG A 108 6.32 3.63 12.69
N HIS A 109 5.36 3.17 13.46
CA HIS A 109 4.20 2.46 12.93
C HIS A 109 3.21 3.45 12.32
N PRO A 110 2.69 3.20 11.11
CA PRO A 110 1.58 3.96 10.54
C PRO A 110 0.25 3.60 11.20
N ALA A 111 -0.76 4.47 11.07
CA ALA A 111 -2.13 4.09 11.36
C ALA A 111 -2.55 2.88 10.50
N ARG A 112 -3.30 1.95 11.09
CA ARG A 112 -3.80 0.76 10.40
C ARG A 112 -5.21 1.02 9.91
N VAL A 113 -5.45 0.83 8.64
CA VAL A 113 -6.76 1.07 8.02
C VAL A 113 -7.23 -0.17 7.29
N VAL A 114 -8.45 -0.60 7.57
CA VAL A 114 -9.10 -1.69 6.85
C VAL A 114 -10.33 -1.16 6.11
N ILE A 115 -10.37 -1.39 4.80
CA ILE A 115 -11.56 -1.14 3.98
C ILE A 115 -12.46 -2.37 4.13
N ASP A 116 -13.53 -2.22 4.90
CA ASP A 116 -14.48 -3.31 5.19
C ASP A 116 -15.93 -2.83 5.04
N PRO A 117 -16.44 -2.75 3.82
CA PRO A 117 -17.76 -2.17 3.55
C PRO A 117 -18.90 -2.77 4.37
N GLN A 118 -18.80 -4.03 4.77
CA GLN A 118 -19.83 -4.78 5.47
C GLN A 118 -19.47 -5.14 6.92
N SER A 119 -18.33 -4.64 7.42
CA SER A 119 -17.86 -4.92 8.80
C SER A 119 -17.78 -6.41 9.14
N ARG A 120 -17.19 -7.19 8.27
CA ARG A 120 -17.08 -8.66 8.39
C ARG A 120 -15.78 -9.15 9.02
N LEU A 121 -14.78 -8.24 9.22
CA LEU A 121 -13.51 -8.61 9.86
C LEU A 121 -13.74 -8.94 11.33
N GLN A 122 -13.17 -10.06 11.76
CA GLN A 122 -13.30 -10.52 13.14
C GLN A 122 -12.65 -9.53 14.11
N ARG A 123 -13.21 -9.42 15.32
CA ARG A 123 -12.76 -8.46 16.35
C ARG A 123 -11.39 -8.79 16.94
N ASP A 124 -10.95 -10.03 16.84
CA ASP A 124 -9.67 -10.56 17.29
C ASP A 124 -8.57 -10.54 16.20
N ALA A 125 -8.86 -9.97 15.03
CA ALA A 125 -7.86 -9.84 13.97
C ALA A 125 -6.64 -9.04 14.45
N LEU A 126 -5.43 -9.47 14.07
CA LEU A 126 -4.16 -8.87 14.54
C LEU A 126 -4.02 -7.39 14.18
N VAL A 127 -4.65 -6.94 13.10
CA VAL A 127 -4.68 -5.52 12.72
C VAL A 127 -5.34 -4.65 13.80
N TRP A 128 -6.20 -5.21 14.63
CA TRP A 128 -6.90 -4.53 15.72
C TRP A 128 -6.18 -4.58 17.08
N ALA A 129 -4.93 -5.10 17.13
CA ALA A 129 -4.17 -5.15 18.39
C ALA A 129 -4.09 -3.78 19.06
N ASP A 130 -4.35 -3.74 20.38
CA ASP A 130 -4.33 -2.51 21.19
C ASP A 130 -2.92 -2.24 21.72
N ASP A 131 -2.10 -1.66 20.87
CA ASP A 131 -0.68 -1.39 21.09
C ASP A 131 -0.35 0.12 21.01
N GLY A 132 -1.38 0.97 21.18
CA GLY A 132 -1.25 2.43 21.11
C GLY A 132 -1.22 2.99 19.68
N ILE A 133 -1.28 2.15 18.65
CA ILE A 133 -1.32 2.59 17.26
C ILE A 133 -2.77 2.82 16.83
N ARG A 134 -2.98 3.91 16.11
CA ARG A 134 -4.29 4.30 15.57
C ARG A 134 -4.84 3.20 14.65
N ARG A 135 -6.09 2.81 14.86
CA ARG A 135 -6.80 1.74 14.13
C ARG A 135 -8.08 2.30 13.55
N ILE A 136 -8.31 2.10 12.27
CA ILE A 136 -9.43 2.69 11.53
C ILE A 136 -10.10 1.61 10.69
N VAL A 137 -11.44 1.58 10.70
CA VAL A 137 -12.23 0.83 9.72
C VAL A 137 -13.00 1.80 8.84
N VAL A 138 -13.03 1.53 7.54
CA VAL A 138 -13.87 2.27 6.58
C VAL A 138 -15.03 1.35 6.19
N VAL A 139 -16.26 1.75 6.54
CA VAL A 139 -17.48 0.97 6.32
C VAL A 139 -18.48 1.73 5.44
N ALA A 140 -19.46 1.02 4.90
CA ALA A 140 -20.60 1.67 4.24
C ALA A 140 -21.47 2.40 5.27
N ASP A 141 -22.02 3.55 4.90
CA ASP A 141 -22.77 4.45 5.77
C ASP A 141 -24.02 3.83 6.42
N HIS A 142 -24.60 2.82 5.77
CA HIS A 142 -25.74 2.05 6.28
C HIS A 142 -25.34 0.84 7.13
N VAL A 143 -24.04 0.60 7.34
CA VAL A 143 -23.53 -0.57 8.09
C VAL A 143 -23.06 -0.15 9.48
N LYS A 144 -23.57 -0.83 10.49
CA LYS A 144 -23.07 -0.69 11.87
C LYS A 144 -21.76 -1.46 12.01
N ALA A 145 -20.69 -0.74 12.31
CA ALA A 145 -19.37 -1.36 12.49
C ALA A 145 -19.35 -2.30 13.72
N ASN A 146 -18.81 -3.50 13.52
CA ASN A 146 -18.55 -4.49 14.58
C ASN A 146 -17.04 -4.60 14.83
N THR A 147 -16.50 -3.61 15.54
CA THR A 147 -15.07 -3.52 15.85
C THR A 147 -14.80 -3.60 17.35
N PRO A 148 -13.58 -3.93 17.78
CA PRO A 148 -13.20 -3.79 19.18
C PRO A 148 -13.18 -2.31 19.61
N PRO A 149 -13.19 -2.02 20.93
CA PRO A 149 -13.07 -0.67 21.45
C PRO A 149 -11.80 0.04 20.95
N GLY A 150 -11.88 1.36 20.76
CA GLY A 150 -10.76 2.19 20.32
C GLY A 150 -10.43 2.12 18.83
N VAL A 151 -11.20 1.38 18.02
CA VAL A 151 -11.13 1.44 16.56
C VAL A 151 -12.03 2.59 16.08
N GLU A 152 -11.44 3.51 15.33
CA GLU A 152 -12.17 4.62 14.70
C GLU A 152 -12.98 4.10 13.51
N VAL A 153 -14.21 4.60 13.36
CA VAL A 153 -15.10 4.21 12.27
C VAL A 153 -15.31 5.38 11.33
N LEU A 154 -14.93 5.20 10.07
CA LEU A 154 -15.24 6.13 8.99
C LEU A 154 -16.36 5.55 8.13
N SER A 155 -17.55 6.15 8.21
CA SER A 155 -18.72 5.74 7.43
C SER A 155 -18.82 6.59 6.17
N ILE A 156 -18.84 5.95 5.00
CA ILE A 156 -18.92 6.65 3.71
C ILE A 156 -19.96 6.01 2.79
N PRO A 157 -20.52 6.77 1.84
CA PRO A 157 -21.48 6.22 0.88
C PRO A 157 -20.92 5.03 0.12
N SER A 158 -21.76 4.02 -0.09
CA SER A 158 -21.40 2.85 -0.90
C SER A 158 -22.28 2.74 -2.15
N ASN A 159 -21.71 2.19 -3.21
CA ASN A 159 -22.44 1.87 -4.43
C ASN A 159 -22.31 0.36 -4.71
N ASN A 160 -23.44 -0.35 -4.77
CA ASN A 160 -23.47 -1.82 -4.94
C ASN A 160 -22.55 -2.56 -3.98
N GLY A 161 -22.51 -2.15 -2.70
CA GLY A 161 -21.69 -2.76 -1.65
C GLY A 161 -20.19 -2.49 -1.76
N LYS A 162 -19.78 -1.57 -2.64
CA LYS A 162 -18.38 -1.14 -2.81
C LYS A 162 -18.22 0.31 -2.38
N LEU A 163 -17.10 0.61 -1.73
CA LEU A 163 -16.69 1.97 -1.37
C LEU A 163 -15.84 2.55 -2.49
N ASP A 164 -16.10 3.80 -2.84
CA ASP A 164 -15.34 4.51 -3.88
C ASP A 164 -13.95 4.89 -3.33
N PRO A 165 -12.83 4.58 -4.01
CA PRO A 165 -11.48 4.98 -3.62
C PRO A 165 -11.32 6.48 -3.36
N VAL A 166 -11.97 7.34 -4.16
CA VAL A 166 -11.97 8.80 -3.96
C VAL A 166 -12.57 9.18 -2.59
N ASN A 167 -13.72 8.60 -2.25
CA ASN A 167 -14.37 8.87 -0.97
C ASN A 167 -13.58 8.31 0.22
N ILE A 168 -12.92 7.16 0.06
CA ILE A 168 -12.01 6.61 1.07
C ILE A 168 -10.88 7.60 1.33
N LEU A 169 -10.20 8.09 0.28
CA LEU A 169 -9.09 9.03 0.44
C LEU A 169 -9.54 10.35 1.05
N LYS A 170 -10.71 10.88 0.67
CA LYS A 170 -11.29 12.10 1.28
C LYS A 170 -11.54 11.89 2.77
N ALA A 171 -12.10 10.76 3.17
CA ALA A 171 -12.36 10.46 4.57
C ALA A 171 -11.05 10.34 5.38
N LEU A 172 -10.02 9.66 4.85
CA LEU A 172 -8.71 9.55 5.49
C LEU A 172 -8.01 10.90 5.59
N ALA A 173 -8.06 11.72 4.54
CA ALA A 173 -7.51 13.09 4.56
C ALA A 173 -8.21 13.96 5.60
N GLY A 174 -9.55 13.85 5.74
CA GLY A 174 -10.37 14.56 6.71
C GLY A 174 -9.98 14.26 8.17
N VAL A 175 -9.39 13.10 8.44
CA VAL A 175 -8.85 12.73 9.76
C VAL A 175 -7.34 12.89 9.87
N GLY A 176 -6.72 13.66 8.95
CA GLY A 176 -5.33 14.10 9.02
C GLY A 176 -4.31 13.12 8.42
N LEU A 177 -4.73 12.06 7.74
CA LEU A 177 -3.82 11.09 7.10
C LEU A 177 -3.57 11.52 5.64
N LYS A 178 -2.35 11.95 5.35
CA LYS A 178 -1.99 12.55 4.06
C LYS A 178 -1.05 11.69 3.21
N ARG A 179 -0.17 10.91 3.83
CA ARG A 179 0.68 9.93 3.14
C ARG A 179 0.11 8.54 3.38
N ILE A 180 -0.42 7.94 2.34
CA ILE A 180 -1.21 6.72 2.42
C ILE A 180 -0.54 5.63 1.58
N LEU A 181 -0.31 4.47 2.19
CA LEU A 181 0.15 3.27 1.51
C LEU A 181 -1.03 2.32 1.31
N ILE A 182 -1.35 2.00 0.08
CA ILE A 182 -2.34 0.99 -0.29
C ILE A 182 -1.60 -0.32 -0.47
N GLU A 183 -1.77 -1.24 0.47
CA GLU A 183 -1.19 -2.58 0.41
C GLU A 183 -2.25 -3.63 0.12
N GLY A 184 -1.76 -4.76 -0.34
CA GLY A 184 -2.52 -5.98 -0.30
C GLY A 184 -3.02 -6.46 -1.62
N GLY A 185 -4.14 -7.22 -1.58
CA GLY A 185 -4.62 -7.99 -2.71
C GLY A 185 -4.85 -7.18 -3.99
N ALA A 186 -4.79 -7.88 -5.10
CA ALA A 186 -4.96 -7.34 -6.45
C ALA A 186 -6.18 -6.43 -6.58
N ASP A 187 -7.33 -6.78 -5.97
CA ASP A 187 -8.57 -6.01 -6.10
C ASP A 187 -8.41 -4.58 -5.53
N THR A 188 -7.84 -4.45 -4.33
CA THR A 188 -7.71 -3.13 -3.70
C THR A 188 -6.77 -2.22 -4.48
N VAL A 189 -5.55 -2.69 -4.79
CA VAL A 189 -4.57 -1.91 -5.57
C VAL A 189 -5.11 -1.55 -6.94
N SER A 190 -5.73 -2.51 -7.65
CA SER A 190 -6.31 -2.30 -8.97
C SER A 190 -7.43 -1.26 -8.96
N ARG A 191 -8.31 -1.29 -7.96
CA ARG A 191 -9.40 -0.31 -7.82
C ARG A 191 -8.89 1.10 -7.59
N PHE A 192 -7.88 1.27 -6.72
CA PHE A 192 -7.25 2.58 -6.50
C PHE A 192 -6.52 3.07 -7.76
N MET A 193 -5.82 2.18 -8.46
CA MET A 193 -5.17 2.50 -9.74
C MET A 193 -6.18 2.89 -10.80
N HIS A 194 -7.23 2.10 -11.01
CA HIS A 194 -8.27 2.35 -12.01
C HIS A 194 -9.04 3.66 -11.75
N ALA A 195 -9.25 4.00 -10.49
CA ALA A 195 -9.89 5.25 -10.06
C ALA A 195 -8.95 6.47 -10.14
N GLY A 196 -7.73 6.34 -10.68
CA GLY A 196 -6.76 7.44 -10.71
C GLY A 196 -6.38 7.95 -9.31
N CYS A 197 -6.34 7.07 -8.32
CA CYS A 197 -6.12 7.42 -6.91
C CYS A 197 -4.68 7.16 -6.42
N LEU A 198 -3.78 6.70 -7.28
CA LEU A 198 -2.38 6.45 -6.93
C LEU A 198 -1.47 7.50 -7.57
N ASP A 199 -0.52 8.04 -6.78
CA ASP A 199 0.60 8.85 -7.27
C ASP A 199 1.74 7.95 -7.76
N ARG A 200 2.02 6.88 -7.01
CA ARG A 200 3.09 5.92 -7.29
C ARG A 200 2.59 4.49 -7.05
N LEU A 201 3.24 3.54 -7.72
CA LEU A 201 3.00 2.12 -7.48
C LEU A 201 4.34 1.38 -7.49
N HIS A 202 4.69 0.76 -6.36
CA HIS A 202 5.86 -0.11 -6.24
C HIS A 202 5.43 -1.55 -6.45
N VAL A 203 5.87 -2.15 -7.56
CA VAL A 203 5.67 -3.57 -7.85
C VAL A 203 6.97 -4.31 -7.57
N ILE A 204 6.99 -5.19 -6.57
CA ILE A 204 8.13 -6.04 -6.27
C ILE A 204 7.96 -7.35 -7.03
N VAL A 205 8.90 -7.65 -7.91
CA VAL A 205 8.88 -8.87 -8.72
C VAL A 205 9.93 -9.83 -8.20
N ALA A 206 9.46 -10.97 -7.70
CA ALA A 206 10.32 -12.06 -7.26
C ALA A 206 10.71 -12.97 -8.45
N PRO A 207 11.92 -13.58 -8.43
CA PRO A 207 12.42 -14.47 -9.48
C PRO A 207 11.76 -15.87 -9.39
N ILE A 208 10.42 -15.89 -9.38
CA ILE A 208 9.59 -17.09 -9.27
C ILE A 208 8.62 -17.13 -10.45
N ILE A 209 8.42 -18.31 -11.02
CA ILE A 209 7.34 -18.60 -11.97
C ILE A 209 6.36 -19.53 -11.28
N MET A 210 5.11 -19.10 -11.14
CA MET A 210 4.05 -19.86 -10.47
C MET A 210 3.14 -20.57 -11.47
N GLY A 211 3.00 -20.06 -12.68
CA GLY A 211 2.07 -20.56 -13.68
C GLY A 211 0.63 -20.15 -13.40
N SER A 212 -0.20 -21.06 -12.92
CA SER A 212 -1.58 -20.77 -12.53
C SER A 212 -1.66 -20.19 -11.13
N GLY A 213 -2.39 -19.07 -10.98
CA GLY A 213 -2.53 -18.40 -9.69
C GLY A 213 -3.38 -17.13 -9.80
N ARG A 214 -3.54 -16.43 -8.68
CA ARG A 214 -4.26 -15.15 -8.65
C ARG A 214 -3.42 -14.07 -9.29
N PRO A 215 -3.96 -13.29 -10.27
CA PRO A 215 -3.20 -12.22 -10.93
C PRO A 215 -2.91 -11.07 -9.98
N GLY A 216 -1.82 -10.34 -10.23
CA GLY A 216 -1.43 -9.13 -9.47
C GLY A 216 -2.35 -7.94 -9.72
N PHE A 217 -2.97 -7.88 -10.88
CA PHE A 217 -3.92 -6.81 -11.25
C PHE A 217 -5.22 -7.40 -11.79
N VAL A 218 -6.33 -6.76 -11.40
CA VAL A 218 -7.69 -7.06 -11.85
C VAL A 218 -8.32 -5.78 -12.35
N LEU A 219 -8.12 -5.47 -13.64
CA LEU A 219 -8.65 -4.29 -14.31
C LEU A 219 -9.74 -4.70 -15.30
N PRO A 220 -10.60 -3.77 -15.76
CA PRO A 220 -11.55 -4.04 -16.84
C PRO A 220 -10.86 -4.58 -18.08
N ALA A 221 -11.52 -5.51 -18.76
CA ALA A 221 -11.01 -6.06 -20.01
C ALA A 221 -10.89 -4.97 -21.08
N ILE A 222 -9.79 -4.99 -21.80
CA ILE A 222 -9.56 -4.11 -22.96
C ILE A 222 -9.70 -4.91 -24.25
N GLN A 223 -10.09 -4.24 -25.33
CA GLN A 223 -10.26 -4.86 -26.65
C GLN A 223 -9.05 -4.62 -27.55
N GLN A 224 -8.32 -3.53 -27.32
CA GLN A 224 -7.19 -3.12 -28.13
C GLN A 224 -6.03 -2.63 -27.27
N MET A 225 -4.80 -2.76 -27.74
CA MET A 225 -3.58 -2.43 -27.00
C MET A 225 -3.38 -0.94 -26.75
N ASP A 226 -4.05 -0.06 -27.47
CA ASP A 226 -4.08 1.39 -27.21
C ASP A 226 -4.86 1.76 -25.95
N GLN A 227 -5.77 0.90 -25.51
CA GLN A 227 -6.50 1.01 -24.23
C GLN A 227 -5.68 0.59 -23.02
N ALA A 228 -4.50 -0.02 -23.23
CA ALA A 228 -3.62 -0.44 -22.13
C ALA A 228 -3.01 0.76 -21.41
N VAL A 229 -2.95 0.69 -20.10
CA VAL A 229 -2.30 1.71 -19.27
C VAL A 229 -0.80 1.69 -19.52
N ARG A 230 -0.25 2.77 -20.06
CA ARG A 230 1.19 2.96 -20.24
C ARG A 230 1.72 3.83 -19.12
N ILE A 231 2.76 3.37 -18.44
CA ILE A 231 3.33 4.03 -17.27
C ILE A 231 4.81 4.35 -17.48
N LYS A 232 5.26 5.46 -16.91
CA LYS A 232 6.69 5.72 -16.74
C LYS A 232 7.16 4.97 -15.52
N MET A 233 8.30 4.30 -15.60
CA MET A 233 8.83 3.54 -14.46
C MET A 233 10.35 3.62 -14.38
N GLN A 234 10.85 3.42 -13.18
CA GLN A 234 12.25 3.16 -12.89
C GLN A 234 12.37 1.74 -12.31
N VAL A 235 13.52 1.11 -12.55
CA VAL A 235 13.77 -0.26 -12.11
C VAL A 235 14.90 -0.22 -11.09
N HIS A 236 14.67 -0.80 -9.92
CA HIS A 236 15.63 -0.83 -8.82
C HIS A 236 15.87 -2.27 -8.38
N PRO A 237 17.12 -2.75 -8.40
CA PRO A 237 17.45 -4.07 -7.87
C PRO A 237 17.28 -4.10 -6.34
N LEU A 238 16.73 -5.19 -5.82
CA LEU A 238 16.59 -5.51 -4.40
C LEU A 238 17.13 -6.93 -4.16
N GLU A 239 18.45 -7.07 -4.07
CA GLU A 239 19.12 -8.38 -4.01
C GLU A 239 18.67 -9.27 -5.19
N ASP A 240 17.95 -10.37 -4.91
CA ASP A 240 17.41 -11.28 -5.94
C ASP A 240 16.10 -10.82 -6.55
N GLU A 241 15.49 -9.73 -6.04
CA GLU A 241 14.21 -9.20 -6.48
C GLU A 241 14.39 -7.86 -7.20
N VAL A 242 13.33 -7.39 -7.81
CA VAL A 242 13.31 -6.10 -8.52
C VAL A 242 12.10 -5.29 -8.11
N VAL A 243 12.29 -4.01 -7.78
CA VAL A 243 11.20 -3.03 -7.65
C VAL A 243 11.02 -2.27 -8.95
N PHE A 244 9.82 -2.32 -9.49
CA PHE A 244 9.36 -1.39 -10.51
C PHE A 244 8.66 -0.23 -9.80
N ASP A 245 9.30 0.93 -9.80
CA ASP A 245 8.74 2.19 -9.29
C ASP A 245 7.99 2.90 -10.42
N CYS A 246 6.67 2.75 -10.43
CA CYS A 246 5.77 3.24 -11.45
C CYS A 246 5.24 4.63 -11.08
N ASP A 247 5.44 5.61 -11.95
CA ASP A 247 4.91 6.97 -11.82
C ASP A 247 3.50 7.04 -12.42
N LEU A 248 2.50 7.22 -11.57
CA LEU A 248 1.10 7.35 -11.92
C LEU A 248 0.58 8.80 -11.71
N SER A 249 1.46 9.74 -11.40
CA SER A 249 1.11 11.13 -11.07
C SER A 249 0.32 11.83 -12.17
N GLN A 250 0.56 11.48 -13.44
CA GLN A 250 -0.17 12.04 -14.59
C GLN A 250 -1.64 11.56 -14.66
N GLN A 251 -1.95 10.42 -14.05
CA GLN A 251 -3.31 9.84 -14.02
C GLN A 251 -4.04 10.19 -12.71
N ARG A 252 -3.36 10.88 -11.81
CA ARG A 252 -3.87 11.19 -10.48
C ARG A 252 -5.01 12.21 -10.54
N LEU A 253 -6.19 11.81 -10.06
CA LEU A 253 -7.33 12.71 -9.92
C LEU A 253 -7.11 13.67 -8.74
N LYS A 254 -7.42 14.94 -8.93
CA LYS A 254 -7.47 15.91 -7.83
C LYS A 254 -8.69 15.61 -6.96
N LEU A 255 -8.49 15.48 -5.66
CA LEU A 255 -9.55 15.18 -4.69
C LEU A 255 -10.13 16.48 -4.06
N VAL A 256 -10.27 17.51 -4.87
CA VAL A 256 -10.81 18.80 -4.40
C VAL A 256 -12.27 18.70 -4.07
#